data_43da2b165d1a277dcfe24c4e2c236299
#
_entry.id   43da2b165d1a277dcfe24c4e2c236299
#
_cell.length_a   1.000
_cell.length_b   1.000
_cell.length_c   1.000
_cell.angle_alpha   90.00
_cell.angle_beta   90.00
_cell.angle_gamma   90.00
#
_symmetry.space_group_name_H-M   'P 1'
#
loop_
_entity.id
_entity.type
_entity.pdbx_description
1 polymer ?
#
loop_
_entity_poly.entity_id
_entity_poly.type
_entity_poly.pdbx_seq_one_letter_code
_entity_poly.pdbx_strand_id
1 'polypeptide(L)'
;MASIVAYTEIRDATIAPASRFALAEARRIADDLGATVYALLALGPTTPDGIAALAGEVGTAGADRILCCADEALQGPPRDATHGPLLAAVAERLRPTLVLFPEGDAGAELGRAMAARAEAAFLPDSSLEILPANDSEPAQLAVRCEHDDQGEKRVVRLREIERPVVATLRAGAAPPALGEPASEMEMLNYPTPRS
;
A
#
# COMPACT_ATOMS: atom_id res chain seq x y z
N MET A 1 5.48 -13.11 9.85
CA MET A 1 5.33 -11.72 10.29
C MET A 1 4.41 -11.05 9.29
N ALA A 2 3.38 -10.35 9.73
CA ALA A 2 2.45 -9.70 8.80
C ALA A 2 3.16 -8.56 8.07
N SER A 3 2.81 -8.33 6.80
CA SER A 3 3.36 -7.22 6.01
C SER A 3 2.23 -6.43 5.36
N ILE A 4 2.39 -5.11 5.38
CA ILE A 4 1.48 -4.16 4.76
C ILE A 4 2.27 -3.47 3.65
N VAL A 5 1.75 -3.49 2.43
CA VAL A 5 2.32 -2.74 1.30
C VAL A 5 1.44 -1.53 1.04
N ALA A 6 2.01 -0.34 1.06
CA ALA A 6 1.35 0.90 0.69
C ALA A 6 1.91 1.41 -0.65
N TYR A 7 1.08 1.42 -1.69
CA TYR A 7 1.41 2.07 -2.94
C TYR A 7 1.48 3.58 -2.72
N THR A 8 2.59 4.18 -3.11
CA THR A 8 2.89 5.59 -2.84
C THR A 8 2.93 6.38 -4.14
N GLU A 9 1.88 7.17 -4.36
CA GLU A 9 1.81 8.07 -5.51
C GLU A 9 2.67 9.29 -5.27
N ILE A 10 3.47 9.65 -6.28
CA ILE A 10 4.34 10.82 -6.28
C ILE A 10 3.76 11.87 -7.22
N ARG A 11 3.65 13.09 -6.73
CA ARG A 11 3.25 14.28 -7.52
C ARG A 11 4.23 15.41 -7.26
N ASP A 12 4.68 16.07 -8.31
CA ASP A 12 5.61 17.19 -8.20
C ASP A 12 6.84 16.89 -7.31
N ALA A 13 7.42 15.69 -7.51
CA ALA A 13 8.58 15.17 -6.76
C ALA A 13 8.35 15.05 -5.22
N THR A 14 7.11 14.98 -4.76
CA THR A 14 6.75 14.77 -3.36
C THR A 14 5.69 13.68 -3.22
N ILE A 15 5.51 13.15 -2.00
CA ILE A 15 4.44 12.18 -1.72
C ILE A 15 3.09 12.87 -1.79
N ALA A 16 2.17 12.32 -2.57
CA ALA A 16 0.78 12.79 -2.61
C ALA A 16 0.12 12.72 -1.21
N PRO A 17 -0.70 13.71 -0.82
CA PRO A 17 -1.32 13.74 0.52
C PRO A 17 -2.09 12.46 0.88
N ALA A 18 -2.82 11.88 -0.06
CA ALA A 18 -3.55 10.62 0.16
C ALA A 18 -2.60 9.43 0.41
N SER A 19 -1.43 9.39 -0.24
CA SER A 19 -0.41 8.38 0.02
C SER A 19 0.26 8.56 1.38
N ARG A 20 0.51 9.80 1.79
CA ARG A 20 1.00 10.10 3.13
C ARG A 20 0.02 9.65 4.21
N PHE A 21 -1.28 9.87 3.99
CA PHE A 21 -2.32 9.34 4.86
C PHE A 21 -2.29 7.80 4.92
N ALA A 22 -2.22 7.13 3.77
CA ALA A 22 -2.18 5.67 3.72
C ALA A 22 -0.97 5.07 4.46
N LEU A 23 0.22 5.69 4.34
CA LEU A 23 1.42 5.28 5.07
C LEU A 23 1.26 5.49 6.59
N ALA A 24 0.72 6.63 7.01
CA ALA A 24 0.47 6.92 8.42
C ALA A 24 -0.51 5.93 9.05
N GLU A 25 -1.59 5.59 8.36
CA GLU A 25 -2.55 4.58 8.80
C GLU A 25 -1.93 3.17 8.83
N ALA A 26 -1.14 2.81 7.82
CA ALA A 26 -0.38 1.57 7.81
C ALA A 26 0.55 1.47 9.03
N ARG A 27 1.26 2.55 9.37
CA ARG A 27 2.15 2.60 10.52
C ARG A 27 1.39 2.42 11.84
N ARG A 28 0.32 3.18 12.02
CA ARG A 28 -0.53 3.07 13.20
C ARG A 28 -0.97 1.62 13.46
N ILE A 29 -1.43 0.94 12.42
CA ILE A 29 -1.85 -0.45 12.50
C ILE A 29 -0.66 -1.39 12.74
N ALA A 30 0.47 -1.14 12.09
CA ALA A 30 1.65 -1.98 12.22
C ALA A 30 2.26 -1.94 13.63
N ASP A 31 2.19 -0.79 14.30
CA ASP A 31 2.66 -0.63 15.70
C ASP A 31 1.88 -1.54 16.66
N ASP A 32 0.57 -1.64 16.46
CA ASP A 32 -0.28 -2.47 17.33
C ASP A 32 -0.13 -3.98 17.04
N LEU A 33 0.21 -4.35 15.82
CA LEU A 33 0.24 -5.75 15.37
C LEU A 33 1.64 -6.33 15.18
N GLY A 34 2.69 -5.54 15.33
CA GLY A 34 4.05 -5.96 15.03
C GLY A 34 4.25 -6.30 13.54
N ALA A 35 3.58 -5.57 12.65
CA ALA A 35 3.70 -5.75 11.21
C ALA A 35 4.80 -4.86 10.63
N THR A 36 5.29 -5.21 9.43
CA THR A 36 6.25 -4.39 8.66
C THR A 36 5.52 -3.60 7.58
N VAL A 37 5.75 -2.29 7.52
CA VAL A 37 5.22 -1.41 6.49
C VAL A 37 6.22 -1.23 5.35
N TYR A 38 5.82 -1.64 4.16
CA TYR A 38 6.55 -1.42 2.92
C TYR A 38 5.89 -0.30 2.12
N ALA A 39 6.65 0.73 1.79
CA ALA A 39 6.23 1.69 0.77
C ALA A 39 6.67 1.22 -0.61
N LEU A 40 5.78 1.23 -1.59
CA LEU A 40 6.11 0.96 -2.98
C LEU A 40 6.14 2.26 -3.77
N LEU A 41 7.33 2.62 -4.24
CA LEU A 41 7.59 3.74 -5.14
C LEU A 41 7.72 3.21 -6.58
N ALA A 42 6.80 3.58 -7.44
CA ALA A 42 6.84 3.31 -8.87
C ALA A 42 7.08 4.63 -9.61
N LEU A 43 8.29 4.82 -10.10
CA LEU A 43 8.78 6.10 -10.61
C LEU A 43 9.17 5.99 -12.10
N GLY A 44 8.86 7.02 -12.87
CA GLY A 44 9.53 7.25 -14.14
C GLY A 44 11.02 7.53 -13.94
N PRO A 45 11.78 7.81 -15.01
CA PRO A 45 13.20 8.14 -14.92
C PRO A 45 13.43 9.29 -13.93
N THR A 46 14.31 9.08 -12.96
CA THR A 46 14.62 10.05 -11.92
C THR A 46 16.08 9.93 -11.48
N THR A 47 16.57 10.92 -10.76
CA THR A 47 17.96 10.96 -10.29
C THR A 47 18.13 10.22 -8.95
N PRO A 48 19.34 9.72 -8.62
CA PRO A 48 19.61 9.15 -7.30
C PRO A 48 19.25 10.09 -6.14
N ASP A 49 19.53 11.39 -6.29
CA ASP A 49 19.20 12.40 -5.27
C ASP A 49 17.67 12.55 -5.11
N GLY A 50 16.91 12.49 -6.21
CA GLY A 50 15.45 12.48 -6.18
C GLY A 50 14.90 11.27 -5.46
N ILE A 51 15.46 10.08 -5.70
CA ILE A 51 15.08 8.85 -4.97
C ILE A 51 15.40 8.99 -3.49
N ALA A 52 16.59 9.50 -3.14
CA ALA A 52 16.99 9.66 -1.74
C ALA A 52 16.08 10.65 -0.98
N ALA A 53 15.68 11.76 -1.63
CA ALA A 53 14.76 12.72 -1.04
C ALA A 53 13.39 12.09 -0.77
N LEU A 54 12.83 11.35 -1.74
CA LEU A 54 11.57 10.62 -1.59
C LEU A 54 11.67 9.54 -0.51
N ALA A 55 12.79 8.82 -0.42
CA ALA A 55 13.00 7.81 0.61
C ALA A 55 12.95 8.39 2.02
N GLY A 56 13.59 9.54 2.24
CA GLY A 56 13.51 10.26 3.53
C GLY A 56 12.06 10.68 3.87
N GLU A 57 11.33 11.20 2.88
CA GLU A 57 9.93 11.61 3.08
C GLU A 57 9.01 10.42 3.38
N VAL A 58 9.18 9.31 2.66
CA VAL A 58 8.41 8.07 2.85
C VAL A 58 8.68 7.43 4.20
N GLY A 59 9.95 7.41 4.64
CA GLY A 59 10.31 6.91 5.97
C GLY A 59 9.62 7.69 7.08
N THR A 60 9.71 9.02 7.02
CA THR A 60 9.02 9.89 8.01
C THR A 60 7.51 9.80 7.94
N ALA A 61 6.93 9.35 6.81
CA ALA A 61 5.51 9.10 6.68
C ALA A 61 5.05 7.75 7.28
N GLY A 62 5.97 6.88 7.68
CA GLY A 62 5.64 5.65 8.41
C GLY A 62 6.13 4.34 7.81
N ALA A 63 6.93 4.35 6.73
CA ALA A 63 7.47 3.14 6.16
C ALA A 63 8.70 2.62 6.93
N ASP A 64 8.73 1.30 7.18
CA ASP A 64 9.93 0.62 7.69
C ASP A 64 10.90 0.29 6.56
N ARG A 65 10.36 -0.03 5.39
CA ARG A 65 11.11 -0.44 4.20
C ARG A 65 10.55 0.20 2.95
N ILE A 66 11.41 0.44 1.98
CA ILE A 66 11.04 1.03 0.70
C ILE A 66 11.39 0.07 -0.43
N LEU A 67 10.42 -0.20 -1.28
CA LEU A 67 10.61 -0.85 -2.57
C LEU A 67 10.52 0.23 -3.64
N CYS A 68 11.59 0.45 -4.37
CA CYS A 68 11.65 1.48 -5.40
C CYS A 68 11.94 0.86 -6.77
N CYS A 69 11.09 1.15 -7.74
CA CYS A 69 11.33 0.86 -9.13
C CYS A 69 11.33 2.17 -9.91
N ALA A 70 12.44 2.49 -10.58
CA ALA A 70 12.55 3.65 -11.45
C ALA A 70 12.82 3.17 -12.88
N ASP A 71 11.84 3.33 -13.77
CA ASP A 71 11.88 2.79 -15.14
C ASP A 71 11.05 3.65 -16.11
N GLU A 72 11.46 3.71 -17.37
CA GLU A 72 10.74 4.44 -18.42
C GLU A 72 9.29 3.94 -18.59
N ALA A 73 9.04 2.65 -18.38
CA ALA A 73 7.71 2.05 -18.45
C ALA A 73 6.72 2.63 -17.42
N LEU A 74 7.23 3.23 -16.35
CA LEU A 74 6.44 3.84 -15.29
C LEU A 74 6.25 5.36 -15.47
N GLN A 75 6.70 5.91 -16.60
CA GLN A 75 6.53 7.33 -16.89
C GLN A 75 5.08 7.67 -17.17
N GLY A 76 4.60 8.75 -16.57
CA GLY A 76 3.23 9.26 -16.75
C GLY A 76 2.27 8.82 -15.64
N PRO A 77 0.95 9.01 -15.86
CA PRO A 77 -0.04 8.66 -14.83
C PRO A 77 -0.08 7.16 -14.58
N PRO A 78 -0.26 6.75 -13.30
CA PRO A 78 -0.37 5.35 -12.95
C PRO A 78 -1.55 4.67 -13.66
N ARG A 79 -1.27 3.54 -14.32
CA ARG A 79 -2.24 2.72 -15.05
C ARG A 79 -1.94 1.25 -14.83
N ASP A 80 -2.96 0.41 -14.91
CA ASP A 80 -2.77 -1.03 -14.81
C ASP A 80 -1.81 -1.59 -15.85
N ALA A 81 -1.88 -1.10 -17.08
CA ALA A 81 -0.99 -1.54 -18.16
C ALA A 81 0.50 -1.31 -17.87
N THR A 82 0.84 -0.25 -17.15
CA THR A 82 2.23 0.12 -16.84
C THR A 82 2.64 -0.29 -15.42
N HIS A 83 1.79 -0.14 -14.44
CA HIS A 83 2.11 -0.41 -13.03
C HIS A 83 1.71 -1.82 -12.60
N GLY A 84 0.73 -2.45 -13.26
CA GLY A 84 0.24 -3.77 -12.93
C GLY A 84 1.32 -4.87 -12.90
N PRO A 85 2.25 -4.96 -13.86
CA PRO A 85 3.34 -5.93 -13.81
C PRO A 85 4.21 -5.80 -12.55
N LEU A 86 4.56 -4.56 -12.15
CA LEU A 86 5.34 -4.31 -10.93
C LEU A 86 4.55 -4.70 -9.68
N LEU A 87 3.28 -4.31 -9.60
CA LEU A 87 2.39 -4.68 -8.49
C LEU A 87 2.26 -6.21 -8.33
N ALA A 88 2.12 -6.92 -9.45
CA ALA A 88 2.06 -8.39 -9.44
C ALA A 88 3.36 -9.01 -8.91
N ALA A 89 4.52 -8.52 -9.37
CA ALA A 89 5.83 -9.01 -8.91
C ALA A 89 6.04 -8.76 -7.40
N VAL A 90 5.62 -7.59 -6.90
CA VAL A 90 5.69 -7.26 -5.47
C VAL A 90 4.76 -8.17 -4.65
N ALA A 91 3.54 -8.40 -5.14
CA ALA A 91 2.58 -9.29 -4.47
C ALA A 91 3.08 -10.74 -4.39
N GLU A 92 3.61 -11.27 -5.49
CA GLU A 92 4.16 -12.63 -5.55
C GLU A 92 5.35 -12.79 -4.60
N ARG A 93 6.23 -11.80 -4.55
CA ARG A 93 7.44 -11.82 -3.74
C ARG A 93 7.19 -11.67 -2.25
N LEU A 94 6.40 -10.66 -1.85
CA LEU A 94 6.18 -10.33 -0.43
C LEU A 94 5.02 -11.12 0.18
N ARG A 95 4.06 -11.56 -0.63
CA ARG A 95 2.79 -12.14 -0.17
C ARG A 95 2.19 -11.33 0.98
N PRO A 96 1.91 -10.04 0.74
CA PRO A 96 1.48 -9.15 1.80
C PRO A 96 0.12 -9.56 2.35
N THR A 97 -0.10 -9.30 3.63
CA THR A 97 -1.41 -9.50 4.26
C THR A 97 -2.40 -8.44 3.79
N LEU A 98 -1.91 -7.21 3.61
CA LEU A 98 -2.71 -6.05 3.21
C LEU A 98 -1.95 -5.22 2.17
N VAL A 99 -2.66 -4.79 1.13
CA VAL A 99 -2.16 -3.82 0.16
C VAL A 99 -3.05 -2.60 0.17
N LEU A 100 -2.45 -1.44 0.38
CA LEU A 100 -3.14 -0.17 0.47
C LEU A 100 -2.82 0.69 -0.74
N PHE A 101 -3.87 1.25 -1.31
CA PHE A 101 -3.78 2.29 -2.32
C PHE A 101 -4.32 3.60 -1.76
N PRO A 102 -3.78 4.75 -2.18
CA PRO A 102 -4.34 6.04 -1.83
C PRO A 102 -5.73 6.22 -2.45
N GLU A 103 -6.55 7.07 -1.84
CA GLU A 103 -7.81 7.50 -2.42
C GLU A 103 -7.60 8.16 -3.79
N GLY A 104 -8.52 7.90 -4.71
CA GLY A 104 -8.56 8.51 -6.04
C GLY A 104 -8.69 7.48 -7.15
N ASP A 105 -8.93 7.96 -8.36
CA ASP A 105 -9.21 7.12 -9.54
C ASP A 105 -8.06 6.15 -9.86
N ALA A 106 -6.82 6.63 -9.79
CA ALA A 106 -5.65 5.79 -10.04
C ALA A 106 -5.50 4.68 -8.98
N GLY A 107 -5.68 5.01 -7.70
CA GLY A 107 -5.65 4.04 -6.61
C GLY A 107 -6.75 2.98 -6.75
N ALA A 108 -7.96 3.40 -7.13
CA ALA A 108 -9.09 2.49 -7.35
C ALA A 108 -8.87 1.58 -8.57
N GLU A 109 -8.33 2.12 -9.68
CA GLU A 109 -7.99 1.34 -10.89
C GLU A 109 -6.95 0.26 -10.56
N LEU A 110 -5.81 0.68 -9.98
CA LEU A 110 -4.71 -0.22 -9.66
C LEU A 110 -5.10 -1.25 -8.59
N GLY A 111 -5.83 -0.82 -7.56
CA GLY A 111 -6.28 -1.70 -6.48
C GLY A 111 -7.22 -2.79 -6.99
N ARG A 112 -8.20 -2.43 -7.81
CA ARG A 112 -9.14 -3.38 -8.42
C ARG A 112 -8.42 -4.37 -9.35
N ALA A 113 -7.51 -3.87 -10.19
CA ALA A 113 -6.74 -4.71 -11.09
C ALA A 113 -5.81 -5.66 -10.34
N MET A 114 -5.15 -5.20 -9.27
CA MET A 114 -4.31 -6.03 -8.42
C MET A 114 -5.12 -7.11 -7.70
N ALA A 115 -6.26 -6.75 -7.13
CA ALA A 115 -7.15 -7.70 -6.46
C ALA A 115 -7.62 -8.80 -7.42
N ALA A 116 -8.00 -8.43 -8.64
CA ALA A 116 -8.40 -9.40 -9.66
C ALA A 116 -7.27 -10.40 -10.00
N ARG A 117 -6.02 -9.93 -10.13
CA ARG A 117 -4.86 -10.81 -10.40
C ARG A 117 -4.51 -11.71 -9.23
N ALA A 118 -4.63 -11.21 -8.01
CA ALA A 118 -4.33 -11.95 -6.80
C ALA A 118 -5.49 -12.83 -6.32
N GLU A 119 -6.63 -12.81 -7.03
CA GLU A 119 -7.90 -13.40 -6.60
C GLU A 119 -8.26 -12.97 -5.16
N ALA A 120 -8.00 -11.71 -4.85
CA ALA A 120 -8.15 -11.09 -3.55
C ALA A 120 -9.44 -10.30 -3.44
N ALA A 121 -9.88 -10.01 -2.21
CA ALA A 121 -10.96 -9.05 -2.00
C ALA A 121 -10.46 -7.63 -2.27
N PHE A 122 -11.24 -6.85 -3.04
CA PHE A 122 -11.05 -5.42 -3.18
C PHE A 122 -12.07 -4.67 -2.34
N LEU A 123 -11.58 -3.78 -1.49
CA LEU A 123 -12.39 -2.98 -0.57
C LEU A 123 -12.14 -1.49 -0.84
N PRO A 124 -12.98 -0.85 -1.66
CA PRO A 124 -12.85 0.58 -1.94
C PRO A 124 -13.26 1.41 -0.72
N ASP A 125 -12.77 2.65 -0.67
CA ASP A 125 -13.19 3.67 0.29
C ASP A 125 -13.26 3.18 1.74
N SER A 126 -12.19 2.50 2.18
CA SER A 126 -12.13 1.76 3.44
C SER A 126 -11.43 2.53 4.56
N SER A 127 -11.66 2.09 5.78
CA SER A 127 -10.90 2.44 6.98
C SER A 127 -10.27 1.20 7.62
N LEU A 128 -9.17 1.40 8.33
CA LEU A 128 -8.48 0.35 9.07
C LEU A 128 -8.88 0.41 10.55
N GLU A 129 -9.23 -0.74 11.11
CA GLU A 129 -9.63 -0.89 12.51
C GLU A 129 -8.83 -2.00 13.17
N ILE A 130 -8.53 -1.83 14.46
CA ILE A 130 -8.07 -2.92 15.29
C ILE A 130 -9.25 -3.39 16.13
N LEU A 131 -9.64 -4.63 15.89
CA LEU A 131 -10.60 -5.30 16.75
C LEU A 131 -9.86 -5.75 18.01
N PRO A 132 -10.31 -5.32 19.20
CA PRO A 132 -9.62 -5.64 20.44
C PRO A 132 -9.60 -7.14 20.71
N ALA A 133 -8.58 -7.58 21.43
CA ALA A 133 -8.53 -8.94 21.96
C ALA A 133 -9.73 -9.20 22.89
N ASN A 134 -10.25 -10.42 22.86
CA ASN A 134 -11.24 -10.93 23.80
C ASN A 134 -10.74 -12.25 24.42
N ASP A 135 -11.56 -12.88 25.27
CA ASP A 135 -11.16 -14.11 25.96
C ASP A 135 -10.78 -15.28 25.04
N SER A 136 -11.20 -15.24 23.79
CA SER A 136 -11.00 -16.31 22.81
C SER A 136 -10.08 -15.94 21.66
N GLU A 137 -9.89 -14.63 21.38
CA GLU A 137 -9.17 -14.12 20.21
C GLU A 137 -8.25 -12.97 20.60
N PRO A 138 -7.00 -12.96 20.11
CA PRO A 138 -6.11 -11.80 20.24
C PRO A 138 -6.59 -10.64 19.36
N ALA A 139 -6.04 -9.45 19.59
CA ALA A 139 -6.28 -8.29 18.74
C ALA A 139 -5.98 -8.61 17.26
N GLN A 140 -6.83 -8.15 16.36
CA GLN A 140 -6.71 -8.42 14.94
C GLN A 140 -7.07 -7.21 14.08
N LEU A 141 -6.42 -7.11 12.93
CA LEU A 141 -6.72 -6.09 11.94
C LEU A 141 -8.00 -6.44 11.18
N ALA A 142 -8.87 -5.46 11.05
CA ALA A 142 -10.01 -5.49 10.16
C ALA A 142 -9.99 -4.29 9.20
N VAL A 143 -10.48 -4.52 8.00
CA VAL A 143 -10.73 -3.47 7.01
C VAL A 143 -12.23 -3.28 6.93
N ARG A 144 -12.69 -2.07 7.19
CA ARG A 144 -14.09 -1.67 7.07
C ARG A 144 -14.31 -0.94 5.76
N CYS A 145 -15.15 -1.48 4.91
CA CYS A 145 -15.63 -0.85 3.70
C CYS A 145 -17.12 -0.46 3.89
N GLU A 146 -17.44 0.80 3.68
CA GLU A 146 -18.84 1.27 3.84
C GLU A 146 -19.72 0.86 2.66
N HIS A 147 -19.14 0.82 1.45
CA HIS A 147 -19.85 0.40 0.24
C HIS A 147 -18.86 -0.32 -0.66
N ASP A 148 -19.01 -1.63 -0.79
CA ASP A 148 -18.25 -2.41 -1.76
C ASP A 148 -18.77 -2.20 -3.20
N ASP A 149 -18.21 -2.92 -4.17
CA ASP A 149 -18.66 -2.83 -5.58
C ASP A 149 -20.13 -3.24 -5.79
N GLN A 150 -20.77 -3.84 -4.79
CA GLN A 150 -22.19 -4.21 -4.78
C GLN A 150 -23.04 -3.23 -3.94
N GLY A 151 -22.44 -2.21 -3.36
CA GLY A 151 -23.10 -1.22 -2.52
C GLY A 151 -23.34 -1.68 -1.08
N GLU A 152 -22.68 -2.76 -0.64
CA GLU A 152 -22.87 -3.34 0.69
C GLU A 152 -21.75 -2.92 1.65
N LYS A 153 -22.11 -2.84 2.94
CA LYS A 153 -21.13 -2.65 4.02
C LYS A 153 -20.40 -3.96 4.29
N ARG A 154 -19.09 -3.93 4.34
CA ARG A 154 -18.26 -5.09 4.64
C ARG A 154 -17.24 -4.80 5.72
N VAL A 155 -17.06 -5.76 6.63
CA VAL A 155 -15.93 -5.78 7.57
C VAL A 155 -15.19 -7.08 7.35
N VAL A 156 -13.95 -6.96 6.93
CA VAL A 156 -13.09 -8.10 6.59
C VAL A 156 -12.00 -8.23 7.65
N ARG A 157 -11.99 -9.35 8.38
CA ARG A 157 -10.95 -9.67 9.36
C ARG A 157 -9.80 -10.37 8.68
N LEU A 158 -8.60 -9.82 8.77
CA LEU A 158 -7.44 -10.32 8.01
C LEU A 158 -6.91 -11.68 8.46
N ARG A 159 -7.22 -12.12 9.70
CA ARG A 159 -6.83 -13.46 10.18
C ARG A 159 -7.62 -14.59 9.53
N GLU A 160 -8.78 -14.30 9.01
CA GLU A 160 -9.70 -15.29 8.43
C GLU A 160 -9.45 -15.50 6.93
N ILE A 161 -8.45 -14.81 6.37
CA ILE A 161 -8.23 -14.78 4.92
C ILE A 161 -6.83 -15.32 4.60
N GLU A 162 -6.78 -16.34 3.75
CA GLU A 162 -5.53 -16.91 3.22
C GLU A 162 -4.89 -16.03 2.11
N ARG A 163 -5.64 -15.08 1.57
CA ARG A 163 -5.24 -14.20 0.46
C ARG A 163 -5.11 -12.76 0.93
N PRO A 164 -4.30 -11.94 0.27
CA PRO A 164 -4.19 -10.53 0.64
C PRO A 164 -5.55 -9.82 0.54
N VAL A 165 -5.75 -8.80 1.38
CA VAL A 165 -6.80 -7.82 1.18
C VAL A 165 -6.19 -6.64 0.43
N VAL A 166 -6.90 -6.14 -0.56
CA VAL A 166 -6.54 -4.93 -1.28
C VAL A 166 -7.57 -3.86 -0.98
N ALA A 167 -7.14 -2.71 -0.50
CA ALA A 167 -8.04 -1.62 -0.14
C ALA A 167 -7.56 -0.27 -0.66
N THR A 168 -8.51 0.61 -1.04
CA THR A 168 -8.25 2.04 -1.07
C THR A 168 -8.73 2.66 0.23
N LEU A 169 -7.91 3.53 0.81
CA LEU A 169 -8.28 4.20 2.05
C LEU A 169 -9.06 5.47 1.76
N ARG A 170 -10.14 5.66 2.53
CA ARG A 170 -10.85 6.94 2.56
C ARG A 170 -9.92 7.99 3.15
N ALA A 171 -9.79 9.13 2.47
CA ALA A 171 -9.03 10.25 3.01
C ALA A 171 -9.62 10.70 4.34
N GLY A 172 -8.75 10.89 5.29
CA GLY A 172 -9.07 11.39 6.62
C GLY A 172 -8.00 12.38 7.07
N ALA A 173 -8.24 13.05 8.17
CA ALA A 173 -7.20 13.81 8.85
C ALA A 173 -6.31 12.81 9.60
N ALA A 174 -5.32 12.25 8.92
CA ALA A 174 -4.30 11.49 9.62
C ALA A 174 -3.43 12.46 10.42
N PRO A 175 -3.14 12.14 11.67
CA PRO A 175 -2.01 12.75 12.32
C PRO A 175 -0.77 12.41 11.47
N PRO A 176 0.18 13.35 11.32
CA PRO A 176 1.42 13.03 10.67
C PRO A 176 2.06 11.87 11.44
N ALA A 177 2.30 10.74 10.78
CA ALA A 177 3.15 9.74 11.33
C ALA A 177 4.54 10.34 11.41
N LEU A 178 5.02 10.55 12.62
CA LEU A 178 6.40 10.91 12.89
C LEU A 178 7.14 9.58 13.10
N GLY A 179 7.28 8.82 12.00
CA GLY A 179 8.09 7.61 12.00
C GLY A 179 9.56 7.95 11.94
N GLU A 180 10.40 7.02 12.33
CA GLU A 180 11.82 7.06 12.01
C GLU A 180 11.99 6.91 10.49
N PRO A 181 13.02 7.53 9.87
CA PRO A 181 13.30 7.30 8.46
C PRO A 181 13.45 5.81 8.17
N ALA A 182 12.89 5.35 7.06
CA ALA A 182 13.03 3.96 6.63
C ALA A 182 14.51 3.58 6.60
N SER A 183 14.85 2.48 7.26
CA SER A 183 16.24 2.04 7.41
C SER A 183 16.76 1.27 6.19
N GLU A 184 15.88 0.79 5.33
CA GLU A 184 16.22 -0.11 4.24
C GLU A 184 15.43 0.22 2.98
N MET A 185 16.15 0.50 1.90
CA MET A 185 15.58 0.69 0.56
C MET A 185 16.13 -0.37 -0.39
N GLU A 186 15.23 -0.99 -1.13
CA GLU A 186 15.55 -1.95 -2.17
C GLU A 186 15.15 -1.42 -3.54
N MET A 187 16.10 -1.43 -4.48
CA MET A 187 15.82 -1.12 -5.88
C MET A 187 15.31 -2.37 -6.59
N LEU A 188 14.15 -2.23 -7.20
CA LEU A 188 13.53 -3.27 -8.01
C LEU A 188 13.77 -3.01 -9.49
N ASN A 189 13.97 -4.08 -10.25
CA ASN A 189 13.91 -4.01 -11.70
C ASN A 189 12.45 -4.06 -12.16
N TYR A 190 12.11 -3.29 -13.19
CA TYR A 190 10.80 -3.39 -13.81
C TYR A 190 10.65 -4.79 -14.45
N PRO A 191 9.53 -5.50 -14.20
CA PRO A 191 9.34 -6.85 -14.72
C PRO A 191 9.24 -6.84 -16.25
N THR A 192 10.16 -7.55 -16.91
CA THR A 192 10.08 -7.73 -18.36
C THR A 192 8.94 -8.70 -18.67
N PRO A 193 8.04 -8.40 -19.64
CA PRO A 193 7.04 -9.37 -20.05
C PRO A 193 7.69 -10.69 -20.43
N ARG A 194 7.22 -11.79 -19.84
CA ARG A 194 7.65 -13.12 -20.29
C ARG A 194 7.11 -13.33 -21.69
N SER A 195 8.01 -13.42 -22.65
CA SER A 195 7.71 -13.75 -24.06
C SER A 195 7.12 -15.16 -24.17
#